data_3b27f9b2d8944012a265d02d70166912
#
_entry.id   3b27f9b2d8944012a265d02d70166912
#
_cell.length_a   1.000
_cell.length_b   1.000
_cell.length_c   1.000
_cell.angle_alpha   90.00
_cell.angle_beta   90.00
_cell.angle_gamma   90.00
#
_symmetry.space_group_name_H-M   'P 1'
#
loop_
_entity.id
_entity.type
_entity.pdbx_description
1 polymer ?
#
loop_
_entity_poly.entity_id
_entity_poly.type
_entity_poly.pdbx_seq_one_letter_code
_entity_poly.pdbx_strand_id
1 'polypeptide(L)'
;MSGSHFGLLFTVTSFGESHGPGIGCVVDGCPPGLALTEADIQAELDRRKPGTSRHVTQRKEPDTVEILSGVFEGKTTGTPIAMLIRNTDQRSQDYGKIVETFRPGHADYTYWHKYGTRDYRGGGRSSARETAVRVAAGAIAKKWLHERYGVVIRGYMSQLGAIKIPFQSWDAVAQNPFFAPNLDIVPELESYMDTIRAERDSIGARIDVVAEQVPVGWGEPVFDRLDADIAYAMMSINAVKGVEIGAGFASVAQRGSEHSDELTPQGFASNHAGGVLGGISSGQAIHVSLAVKPTSSIPQERRSIDKAGNPVVMQTTGRHDPCVGIRATPIAEAMLALVLMDHALRHRAQCGDVRVETPVIPGHID
;
A
#
# COMPACT_ATOMS: atom_id res chain seq x y z
N MET A 1 -19.49 10.21 -3.63
CA MET A 1 -18.99 9.55 -2.40
C MET A 1 -17.79 10.35 -1.91
N SER A 2 -17.53 10.36 -0.60
CA SER A 2 -16.35 11.03 -0.05
C SER A 2 -15.11 10.19 -0.31
N GLY A 3 -13.94 10.83 -0.53
CA GLY A 3 -12.67 10.16 -0.83
C GLY A 3 -12.02 9.43 0.36
N SER A 4 -12.73 9.21 1.46
CA SER A 4 -12.25 8.48 2.64
C SER A 4 -12.92 7.10 2.82
N HIS A 5 -13.65 6.65 1.80
CA HIS A 5 -14.32 5.37 1.72
C HIS A 5 -13.80 4.56 0.53
N PHE A 6 -13.56 3.26 0.73
CA PHE A 6 -13.01 2.34 -0.26
C PHE A 6 -13.74 0.99 -0.18
N GLY A 7 -13.93 0.31 -1.32
CA GLY A 7 -14.60 -0.99 -1.44
C GLY A 7 -16.11 -0.89 -1.66
N LEU A 8 -16.74 -2.00 -2.01
CA LEU A 8 -18.18 -2.14 -2.26
C LEU A 8 -18.87 -3.06 -1.25
N LEU A 9 -18.39 -4.29 -1.09
CA LEU A 9 -18.88 -5.27 -0.11
C LEU A 9 -17.97 -5.39 1.10
N PHE A 10 -16.66 -5.32 0.90
CA PHE A 10 -15.69 -5.16 1.98
C PHE A 10 -15.21 -3.72 1.99
N THR A 11 -15.75 -2.92 2.87
CA THR A 11 -15.54 -1.48 2.84
C THR A 11 -14.67 -0.98 3.99
N VAL A 12 -13.92 0.07 3.72
CA VAL A 12 -13.09 0.76 4.71
C VAL A 12 -13.39 2.24 4.68
N THR A 13 -13.81 2.81 5.80
CA THR A 13 -13.93 4.25 5.98
C THR A 13 -12.88 4.73 6.98
N SER A 14 -11.93 5.57 6.53
CA SER A 14 -10.82 6.06 7.34
C SER A 14 -11.04 7.49 7.82
N PHE A 15 -10.55 7.81 9.03
CA PHE A 15 -10.66 9.13 9.65
C PHE A 15 -9.41 9.48 10.48
N GLY A 16 -9.34 10.73 10.94
CA GLY A 16 -8.28 11.25 11.79
C GLY A 16 -7.11 11.88 11.03
N GLU A 17 -6.33 12.70 11.70
CA GLU A 17 -5.20 13.48 11.18
C GLU A 17 -3.88 13.06 11.85
N SER A 18 -2.75 13.29 11.15
CA SER A 18 -1.43 12.87 11.62
C SER A 18 -1.00 13.48 12.95
N HIS A 19 -1.53 14.66 13.30
CA HIS A 19 -1.25 15.39 14.53
C HIS A 19 -2.53 15.65 15.34
N GLY A 20 -3.64 14.99 15.00
CA GLY A 20 -4.83 14.90 15.83
C GLY A 20 -4.65 13.88 16.97
N PRO A 21 -5.68 13.65 17.78
CA PRO A 21 -5.62 12.70 18.91
C PRO A 21 -5.39 11.24 18.48
N GLY A 22 -5.78 10.89 17.26
CA GLY A 22 -5.62 9.56 16.70
C GLY A 22 -6.09 9.47 15.27
N ILE A 23 -5.87 8.31 14.68
CA ILE A 23 -6.39 7.90 13.38
C ILE A 23 -7.17 6.60 13.56
N GLY A 24 -8.19 6.37 12.74
CA GLY A 24 -8.99 5.16 12.84
C GLY A 24 -9.65 4.80 11.53
N CYS A 25 -10.26 3.64 11.51
CA CYS A 25 -11.13 3.21 10.42
C CYS A 25 -12.30 2.36 10.94
N VAL A 26 -13.31 2.30 10.11
CA VAL A 26 -14.41 1.33 10.23
C VAL A 26 -14.33 0.41 9.02
N VAL A 27 -14.22 -0.89 9.29
CA VAL A 27 -14.31 -1.96 8.29
C VAL A 27 -15.72 -2.53 8.36
N ASP A 28 -16.42 -2.57 7.24
CA ASP A 28 -17.74 -3.22 7.14
C ASP A 28 -17.74 -4.31 6.08
N GLY A 29 -18.68 -5.26 6.18
CA GLY A 29 -18.76 -6.40 5.27
C GLY A 29 -17.78 -7.55 5.56
N CYS A 30 -17.04 -7.52 6.67
CA CYS A 30 -16.23 -8.67 7.08
C CYS A 30 -17.15 -9.84 7.47
N PRO A 31 -16.99 -11.03 6.86
CA PRO A 31 -17.80 -12.20 7.23
C PRO A 31 -17.64 -12.55 8.71
N PRO A 32 -18.72 -13.07 9.36
CA PRO A 32 -18.64 -13.50 10.75
C PRO A 32 -17.81 -14.76 10.91
N GLY A 33 -17.29 -14.96 12.14
CA GLY A 33 -16.60 -16.18 12.55
C GLY A 33 -15.11 -16.24 12.27
N LEU A 34 -14.51 -15.21 11.68
CA LEU A 34 -13.06 -15.09 11.56
C LEU A 34 -12.46 -14.90 12.96
N ALA A 35 -11.51 -15.74 13.36
CA ALA A 35 -10.73 -15.52 14.57
C ALA A 35 -9.90 -14.24 14.40
N LEU A 36 -10.10 -13.25 15.27
CA LEU A 36 -9.47 -11.94 15.14
C LEU A 36 -9.17 -11.33 16.51
N THR A 37 -7.93 -10.91 16.67
CA THR A 37 -7.44 -10.17 17.85
C THR A 37 -6.62 -8.97 17.41
N GLU A 38 -6.34 -8.03 18.32
CA GLU A 38 -5.40 -6.94 18.08
C GLU A 38 -4.01 -7.45 17.67
N ALA A 39 -3.57 -8.60 18.18
CA ALA A 39 -2.26 -9.17 17.84
C ALA A 39 -2.14 -9.56 16.36
N ASP A 40 -3.20 -10.05 15.75
CA ASP A 40 -3.23 -10.37 14.32
C ASP A 40 -3.01 -9.13 13.45
N ILE A 41 -3.58 -8.00 13.86
CA ILE A 41 -3.48 -6.71 13.17
C ILE A 41 -2.14 -6.03 13.47
N GLN A 42 -1.71 -6.11 14.74
CA GLN A 42 -0.48 -5.48 15.21
C GLN A 42 0.76 -6.02 14.48
N ALA A 43 0.79 -7.31 14.17
CA ALA A 43 1.88 -7.91 13.41
C ALA A 43 2.14 -7.22 12.05
N GLU A 44 1.07 -6.85 11.33
CA GLU A 44 1.19 -6.11 10.06
C GLU A 44 1.54 -4.62 10.30
N LEU A 45 0.99 -4.01 11.34
CA LEU A 45 1.32 -2.64 11.73
C LEU A 45 2.78 -2.50 12.15
N ASP A 46 3.35 -3.50 12.83
CA ASP A 46 4.75 -3.51 13.26
C ASP A 46 5.73 -3.51 12.08
N ARG A 47 5.38 -4.12 10.97
CA ARG A 47 6.15 -4.04 9.72
C ARG A 47 6.13 -2.64 9.10
N ARG A 48 5.03 -1.90 9.27
CA ARG A 48 4.80 -0.57 8.67
C ARG A 48 5.24 0.58 9.57
N LYS A 49 5.21 0.46 10.90
CA LYS A 49 5.41 1.56 11.85
C LYS A 49 6.70 2.34 11.62
N PRO A 50 6.78 3.62 12.02
CA PRO A 50 8.03 4.38 11.96
C PRO A 50 9.05 3.89 12.99
N GLY A 51 10.33 4.23 12.79
CA GLY A 51 11.40 3.93 13.74
C GLY A 51 11.87 2.47 13.75
N THR A 52 11.52 1.67 12.74
CA THR A 52 11.94 0.27 12.61
C THR A 52 13.42 0.13 12.25
N SER A 53 14.03 1.14 11.67
CA SER A 53 15.45 1.17 11.32
C SER A 53 16.00 2.60 11.28
N ARG A 54 17.33 2.73 11.15
CA ARG A 54 18.00 4.02 10.95
C ARG A 54 17.66 4.68 9.60
N HIS A 55 17.11 3.91 8.64
CA HIS A 55 16.81 4.36 7.27
C HIS A 55 15.41 4.94 7.10
N VAL A 56 14.58 4.88 8.13
CA VAL A 56 13.24 5.49 8.18
C VAL A 56 13.18 6.64 9.17
N THR A 57 12.07 7.37 9.19
CA THR A 57 11.86 8.46 10.15
C THR A 57 12.06 7.99 11.58
N GLN A 58 12.69 8.85 12.39
CA GLN A 58 12.95 8.61 13.83
C GLN A 58 11.74 8.95 14.72
N ARG A 59 10.57 9.18 14.15
CA ARG A 59 9.31 9.29 14.91
C ARG A 59 9.05 7.96 15.61
N LYS A 60 8.63 8.02 16.87
CA LYS A 60 8.37 6.81 17.69
C LYS A 60 6.86 6.68 17.90
N GLU A 61 6.20 5.99 17.01
CA GLU A 61 4.80 5.63 17.18
C GLU A 61 4.69 4.11 17.29
N PRO A 62 4.13 3.58 18.36
CA PRO A 62 3.94 2.13 18.53
C PRO A 62 2.90 1.58 17.56
N ASP A 63 2.04 2.46 17.01
CA ASP A 63 0.89 2.10 16.18
C ASP A 63 -0.01 1.03 16.83
N THR A 64 -0.13 1.08 18.16
CA THR A 64 -0.98 0.15 18.90
C THR A 64 -2.43 0.31 18.47
N VAL A 65 -3.02 -0.76 17.98
CA VAL A 65 -4.41 -0.79 17.54
C VAL A 65 -5.33 -1.20 18.69
N GLU A 66 -6.48 -0.52 18.78
CA GLU A 66 -7.60 -0.86 19.66
C GLU A 66 -8.78 -1.29 18.78
N ILE A 67 -9.36 -2.48 18.99
CA ILE A 67 -10.61 -2.90 18.37
C ILE A 67 -11.77 -2.44 19.27
N LEU A 68 -12.65 -1.59 18.74
CA LEU A 68 -13.73 -0.98 19.50
C LEU A 68 -15.08 -1.67 19.31
N SER A 69 -15.26 -2.44 18.22
CA SER A 69 -16.51 -3.14 17.87
C SER A 69 -16.27 -4.24 16.84
N GLY A 70 -17.31 -5.05 16.57
CA GLY A 70 -17.33 -6.04 15.50
C GLY A 70 -16.61 -7.35 15.81
N VAL A 71 -16.09 -7.50 17.04
CA VAL A 71 -15.44 -8.73 17.53
C VAL A 71 -16.06 -9.10 18.88
N PHE A 72 -16.47 -10.36 19.04
CA PHE A 72 -16.98 -10.92 20.28
C PHE A 72 -16.38 -12.31 20.51
N GLU A 73 -15.87 -12.56 21.71
CA GLU A 73 -15.18 -13.81 22.09
C GLU A 73 -14.07 -14.22 21.09
N GLY A 74 -13.30 -13.22 20.59
CA GLY A 74 -12.19 -13.43 19.67
C GLY A 74 -12.61 -13.78 18.24
N LYS A 75 -13.87 -13.54 17.85
CA LYS A 75 -14.36 -13.78 16.47
C LYS A 75 -15.12 -12.58 15.95
N THR A 76 -15.00 -12.33 14.64
CA THR A 76 -15.81 -11.32 13.95
C THR A 76 -17.29 -11.65 14.03
N THR A 77 -18.14 -10.62 14.19
CA THR A 77 -19.59 -10.78 14.36
C THR A 77 -20.37 -10.58 13.05
N GLY A 78 -19.70 -10.11 11.97
CA GLY A 78 -20.38 -9.69 10.74
C GLY A 78 -20.92 -8.26 10.78
N THR A 79 -20.69 -7.54 11.88
CA THR A 79 -21.04 -6.12 12.04
C THR A 79 -19.80 -5.24 11.93
N PRO A 80 -19.91 -3.88 11.82
CA PRO A 80 -18.76 -3.02 11.60
C PRO A 80 -17.67 -3.17 12.65
N ILE A 81 -16.43 -3.35 12.19
CA ILE A 81 -15.23 -3.42 13.01
C ILE A 81 -14.60 -2.02 13.04
N ALA A 82 -14.74 -1.34 14.16
CA ALA A 82 -14.09 -0.04 14.37
C ALA A 82 -12.72 -0.23 15.02
N MET A 83 -11.71 0.43 14.47
CA MET A 83 -10.33 0.37 14.95
C MET A 83 -9.79 1.77 15.17
N LEU A 84 -9.02 1.96 16.25
CA LEU A 84 -8.40 3.22 16.63
C LEU A 84 -6.91 3.02 16.92
N ILE A 85 -6.08 3.96 16.42
CA ILE A 85 -4.65 4.06 16.72
C ILE A 85 -4.38 5.46 17.27
N ARG A 86 -3.92 5.56 18.51
CA ARG A 86 -3.61 6.83 19.18
C ARG A 86 -2.32 7.42 18.63
N ASN A 87 -2.26 8.76 18.47
CA ASN A 87 -1.02 9.45 18.16
C ASN A 87 -0.31 9.80 19.47
N THR A 88 0.94 9.35 19.64
CA THR A 88 1.70 9.50 20.89
C THR A 88 2.94 10.39 20.76
N ASP A 89 3.58 10.46 19.58
CA ASP A 89 4.82 11.25 19.35
C ASP A 89 4.60 12.35 18.29
N GLN A 90 3.55 13.15 18.45
CA GLN A 90 3.29 14.31 17.61
C GLN A 90 4.04 15.55 18.15
N ARG A 91 4.67 16.33 17.25
CA ARG A 91 5.39 17.57 17.60
C ARG A 91 4.86 18.74 16.76
N SER A 92 3.75 19.32 17.19
CA SER A 92 3.07 20.40 16.47
C SER A 92 3.93 21.67 16.32
N GLN A 93 4.90 21.88 17.21
CA GLN A 93 5.82 23.04 17.21
C GLN A 93 6.74 23.07 15.98
N ASP A 94 7.05 21.91 15.39
CA ASP A 94 7.94 21.79 14.22
C ASP A 94 7.36 22.44 12.94
N TYR A 95 6.07 22.79 12.95
CA TYR A 95 5.33 23.23 11.75
C TYR A 95 4.93 24.72 11.77
N GLY A 96 5.33 25.51 12.79
CA GLY A 96 4.94 26.92 12.91
C GLY A 96 5.36 27.77 11.70
N LYS A 97 6.52 27.50 11.11
CA LYS A 97 7.05 28.25 9.96
C LYS A 97 6.29 28.02 8.65
N ILE A 98 5.50 26.95 8.54
CA ILE A 98 4.78 26.59 7.31
C ILE A 98 3.28 26.92 7.38
N VAL A 99 2.83 27.63 8.41
CA VAL A 99 1.42 28.05 8.54
C VAL A 99 0.99 28.90 7.35
N GLU A 100 1.84 29.82 6.94
CA GLU A 100 1.56 30.81 5.89
C GLU A 100 2.17 30.45 4.52
N THR A 101 2.95 29.38 4.42
CA THR A 101 3.66 28.99 3.20
C THR A 101 3.29 27.59 2.74
N PHE A 102 3.60 27.22 1.49
CA PHE A 102 3.29 25.93 0.90
C PHE A 102 4.57 25.14 0.61
N ARG A 103 4.68 23.91 1.11
CA ARG A 103 5.82 23.03 0.81
C ARG A 103 5.78 22.60 -0.66
N PRO A 104 6.87 22.78 -1.44
CA PRO A 104 6.95 22.29 -2.81
C PRO A 104 6.77 20.78 -2.88
N GLY A 105 5.95 20.30 -3.84
CA GLY A 105 5.68 18.87 -4.03
C GLY A 105 4.83 18.20 -2.95
N HIS A 106 4.38 18.96 -1.94
CA HIS A 106 3.43 18.51 -0.90
C HIS A 106 2.00 18.96 -1.22
N ALA A 107 1.01 18.39 -0.55
CA ALA A 107 -0.41 18.69 -0.77
C ALA A 107 -0.89 20.01 -0.16
N ASP A 108 -0.02 20.83 0.45
CA ASP A 108 -0.38 22.05 1.17
C ASP A 108 -1.19 23.01 0.30
N TYR A 109 -0.69 23.30 -0.91
CA TYR A 109 -1.31 24.23 -1.87
C TYR A 109 -2.67 23.71 -2.35
N THR A 110 -2.76 22.43 -2.72
CA THR A 110 -3.97 21.82 -3.26
C THR A 110 -5.08 21.71 -2.20
N TYR A 111 -4.73 21.37 -0.96
CA TYR A 111 -5.68 21.34 0.16
C TYR A 111 -6.21 22.73 0.49
N TRP A 112 -5.32 23.74 0.51
CA TRP A 112 -5.72 25.14 0.74
C TRP A 112 -6.74 25.63 -0.29
N HIS A 113 -6.47 25.40 -1.57
CA HIS A 113 -7.37 25.82 -2.65
C HIS A 113 -8.67 25.02 -2.71
N LYS A 114 -8.63 23.76 -2.30
CA LYS A 114 -9.82 22.89 -2.34
C LYS A 114 -10.77 23.14 -1.17
N TYR A 115 -10.22 23.29 0.03
CA TYR A 115 -11.02 23.32 1.27
C TYR A 115 -11.05 24.70 1.94
N GLY A 116 -10.28 25.69 1.48
CA GLY A 116 -10.16 27.01 2.11
C GLY A 116 -9.42 26.99 3.45
N THR A 117 -9.06 25.80 3.93
CA THR A 117 -8.32 25.57 5.17
C THR A 117 -7.45 24.31 5.05
N ARG A 118 -6.42 24.20 5.91
CA ARG A 118 -5.63 22.99 6.03
C ARG A 118 -5.09 22.84 7.45
N ASP A 119 -4.93 21.62 7.92
CA ASP A 119 -4.09 21.34 9.08
C ASP A 119 -2.63 21.33 8.62
N TYR A 120 -1.89 22.40 8.98
CA TYR A 120 -0.47 22.53 8.64
C TYR A 120 0.42 21.57 9.45
N ARG A 121 -0.07 21.05 10.58
CA ARG A 121 0.68 20.14 11.46
C ARG A 121 0.83 18.78 10.79
N GLY A 122 2.02 18.52 10.23
CA GLY A 122 2.33 17.26 9.54
C GLY A 122 1.54 16.95 8.26
N GLY A 123 0.65 17.87 7.82
CA GLY A 123 -0.17 17.73 6.63
C GLY A 123 -1.54 17.06 6.83
N GLY A 124 -1.98 16.86 8.07
CA GLY A 124 -3.33 16.33 8.37
C GLY A 124 -3.64 15.02 7.67
N ARG A 125 -4.74 14.98 6.91
CA ARG A 125 -5.16 13.80 6.10
C ARG A 125 -4.24 13.49 4.91
N SER A 126 -3.44 14.45 4.41
CA SER A 126 -2.50 14.20 3.32
C SER A 126 -1.22 13.50 3.77
N SER A 127 -1.04 13.33 5.06
CA SER A 127 0.12 12.64 5.63
C SER A 127 0.04 11.13 5.40
N ALA A 128 1.19 10.51 5.10
CA ALA A 128 1.29 9.04 5.02
C ALA A 128 0.98 8.32 6.36
N ARG A 129 0.78 9.05 7.45
CA ARG A 129 0.34 8.50 8.74
C ARG A 129 -1.00 7.76 8.63
N GLU A 130 -1.92 8.26 7.78
CA GLU A 130 -3.24 7.66 7.57
C GLU A 130 -3.15 6.21 7.03
N THR A 131 -2.05 5.84 6.35
CA THR A 131 -1.87 4.48 5.82
C THR A 131 -1.76 3.40 6.90
N ALA A 132 -1.55 3.76 8.17
CA ALA A 132 -1.57 2.78 9.26
C ALA A 132 -2.95 2.11 9.38
N VAL A 133 -4.04 2.86 9.24
CA VAL A 133 -5.39 2.28 9.31
C VAL A 133 -5.73 1.46 8.06
N ARG A 134 -5.11 1.74 6.91
CA ARG A 134 -5.22 0.86 5.73
C ARG A 134 -4.55 -0.48 5.97
N VAL A 135 -3.37 -0.49 6.62
CA VAL A 135 -2.67 -1.72 7.01
C VAL A 135 -3.48 -2.49 8.04
N ALA A 136 -4.09 -1.82 9.03
CA ALA A 136 -4.97 -2.46 9.99
C ALA A 136 -6.18 -3.15 9.32
N ALA A 137 -6.85 -2.47 8.39
CA ALA A 137 -7.95 -3.04 7.62
C ALA A 137 -7.47 -4.17 6.69
N GLY A 138 -6.32 -3.98 6.03
CA GLY A 138 -5.70 -4.97 5.15
C GLY A 138 -5.27 -6.24 5.88
N ALA A 139 -4.88 -6.15 7.16
CA ALA A 139 -4.56 -7.31 7.99
C ALA A 139 -5.76 -8.26 8.14
N ILE A 140 -6.96 -7.71 8.35
CA ILE A 140 -8.20 -8.48 8.40
C ILE A 140 -8.45 -9.19 7.06
N ALA A 141 -8.31 -8.46 5.96
CA ALA A 141 -8.49 -9.00 4.61
C ALA A 141 -7.46 -10.10 4.28
N LYS A 142 -6.16 -9.87 4.56
CA LYS A 142 -5.10 -10.87 4.38
C LYS A 142 -5.40 -12.15 5.14
N LYS A 143 -5.77 -12.03 6.42
CA LYS A 143 -6.08 -13.18 7.28
C LYS A 143 -7.26 -13.97 6.72
N TRP A 144 -8.37 -13.32 6.38
CA TRP A 144 -9.55 -13.99 5.83
C TRP A 144 -9.26 -14.67 4.48
N LEU A 145 -8.56 -13.99 3.57
CA LEU A 145 -8.17 -14.53 2.27
C LEU A 145 -7.27 -15.76 2.42
N HIS A 146 -6.32 -15.70 3.35
CA HIS A 146 -5.43 -16.83 3.64
C HIS A 146 -6.20 -18.02 4.22
N GLU A 147 -6.99 -17.81 5.27
CA GLU A 147 -7.72 -18.91 5.92
C GLU A 147 -8.78 -19.53 5.01
N ARG A 148 -9.39 -18.74 4.13
CA ARG A 148 -10.49 -19.21 3.27
C ARG A 148 -10.04 -19.82 1.96
N TYR A 149 -8.98 -19.27 1.35
CA TYR A 149 -8.56 -19.63 0.00
C TYR A 149 -7.06 -19.98 -0.12
N GLY A 150 -6.29 -19.82 0.93
CA GLY A 150 -4.85 -20.03 0.91
C GLY A 150 -4.08 -18.88 0.24
N VAL A 151 -4.74 -17.78 -0.09
CA VAL A 151 -4.08 -16.63 -0.76
C VAL A 151 -2.96 -16.09 0.10
N VAL A 152 -1.78 -15.91 -0.51
CA VAL A 152 -0.59 -15.34 0.12
C VAL A 152 -0.23 -14.03 -0.60
N ILE A 153 -0.18 -12.93 0.15
CA ILE A 153 0.15 -11.60 -0.39
C ILE A 153 1.45 -11.13 0.24
N ARG A 154 2.47 -10.88 -0.60
CA ARG A 154 3.81 -10.47 -0.16
C ARG A 154 4.34 -9.39 -1.07
N GLY A 155 5.02 -8.39 -0.48
CA GLY A 155 5.66 -7.30 -1.19
C GLY A 155 7.15 -7.24 -0.91
N TYR A 156 7.90 -6.65 -1.83
CA TYR A 156 9.33 -6.41 -1.69
C TYR A 156 9.76 -5.15 -2.44
N MET A 157 10.88 -4.58 -2.05
CA MET A 157 11.50 -3.48 -2.77
C MET A 157 12.36 -4.04 -3.91
N SER A 158 12.00 -3.73 -5.14
CA SER A 158 12.71 -4.17 -6.35
C SER A 158 13.69 -3.13 -6.90
N GLN A 159 13.60 -1.87 -6.43
CA GLN A 159 14.54 -0.81 -6.80
C GLN A 159 14.57 0.30 -5.75
N LEU A 160 15.76 0.80 -5.43
CA LEU A 160 15.97 1.99 -4.61
C LEU A 160 16.77 3.03 -5.42
N GLY A 161 16.13 4.14 -5.79
CA GLY A 161 16.74 5.12 -6.68
C GLY A 161 17.19 4.47 -8.00
N ALA A 162 18.47 4.51 -8.29
CA ALA A 162 19.05 3.89 -9.49
C ALA A 162 19.41 2.39 -9.30
N ILE A 163 19.43 1.90 -8.07
CA ILE A 163 19.88 0.54 -7.74
C ILE A 163 18.71 -0.44 -7.92
N LYS A 164 18.81 -1.32 -8.92
CA LYS A 164 17.87 -2.44 -9.11
C LYS A 164 18.25 -3.57 -8.18
N ILE A 165 17.25 -4.20 -7.58
CA ILE A 165 17.40 -5.29 -6.60
C ILE A 165 16.86 -6.58 -7.22
N PRO A 166 17.74 -7.49 -7.67
CA PRO A 166 17.31 -8.78 -8.23
C PRO A 166 16.57 -9.61 -7.17
N PHE A 167 15.48 -10.24 -7.56
CA PHE A 167 14.77 -11.16 -6.68
C PHE A 167 15.57 -12.46 -6.48
N GLN A 168 15.83 -12.84 -5.23
CA GLN A 168 16.46 -14.11 -4.85
C GLN A 168 15.52 -14.98 -4.03
N SER A 169 14.96 -14.44 -2.94
CA SER A 169 14.06 -15.23 -2.09
C SER A 169 13.12 -14.36 -1.27
N TRP A 170 11.98 -14.94 -0.92
CA TRP A 170 11.06 -14.34 0.02
C TRP A 170 11.61 -14.30 1.45
N ASP A 171 12.46 -15.25 1.83
CA ASP A 171 13.04 -15.29 3.18
C ASP A 171 13.95 -14.09 3.43
N ALA A 172 14.66 -13.62 2.41
CA ALA A 172 15.51 -12.43 2.50
C ALA A 172 14.70 -11.16 2.84
N VAL A 173 13.47 -11.05 2.35
CA VAL A 173 12.62 -9.84 2.53
C VAL A 173 12.38 -9.52 3.99
N ALA A 174 12.18 -10.52 4.84
CA ALA A 174 11.91 -10.33 6.27
C ALA A 174 13.19 -10.08 7.10
N GLN A 175 14.39 -10.30 6.53
CA GLN A 175 15.65 -10.29 7.25
C GLN A 175 16.41 -8.96 7.14
N ASN A 176 15.88 -7.97 6.44
CA ASN A 176 16.53 -6.68 6.26
C ASN A 176 15.54 -5.51 6.33
N PRO A 177 16.00 -4.29 6.66
CA PRO A 177 15.13 -3.15 6.86
C PRO A 177 14.56 -2.53 5.58
N PHE A 178 14.97 -3.00 4.40
CA PHE A 178 14.53 -2.47 3.10
C PHE A 178 13.42 -3.29 2.47
N PHE A 179 13.06 -4.45 3.05
CA PHE A 179 12.24 -5.45 2.35
C PHE A 179 12.88 -5.90 1.03
N ALA A 180 14.21 -5.90 0.96
CA ALA A 180 14.94 -6.32 -0.23
C ALA A 180 14.92 -7.86 -0.34
N PRO A 181 14.63 -8.44 -1.52
CA PRO A 181 14.56 -9.88 -1.70
C PRO A 181 15.95 -10.51 -1.94
N ASN A 182 17.02 -9.75 -1.68
CA ASN A 182 18.41 -10.15 -1.85
C ASN A 182 19.24 -9.53 -0.73
N LEU A 183 19.89 -10.36 0.10
CA LEU A 183 20.69 -9.89 1.23
C LEU A 183 22.05 -9.34 0.80
N ASP A 184 22.61 -9.80 -0.32
CA ASP A 184 23.96 -9.41 -0.78
C ASP A 184 24.02 -7.91 -1.14
N ILE A 185 22.89 -7.33 -1.58
CA ILE A 185 22.81 -5.92 -2.00
C ILE A 185 22.56 -4.97 -0.81
N VAL A 186 22.19 -5.48 0.36
CA VAL A 186 21.82 -4.65 1.52
C VAL A 186 22.92 -3.66 1.93
N PRO A 187 24.22 -4.03 1.98
CA PRO A 187 25.27 -3.08 2.29
C PRO A 187 25.36 -1.91 1.29
N GLU A 188 25.11 -2.16 0.00
CA GLU A 188 25.07 -1.11 -1.02
C GLU A 188 23.88 -0.17 -0.81
N LEU A 189 22.68 -0.71 -0.49
CA LEU A 189 21.49 0.08 -0.18
C LEU A 189 21.70 0.96 1.05
N GLU A 190 22.36 0.42 2.10
CA GLU A 190 22.69 1.18 3.31
C GLU A 190 23.63 2.33 3.01
N SER A 191 24.73 2.08 2.26
CA SER A 191 25.68 3.11 1.84
C SER A 191 25.02 4.20 1.00
N TYR A 192 24.15 3.80 0.07
CA TYR A 192 23.40 4.75 -0.77
C TYR A 192 22.46 5.63 0.08
N MET A 193 21.73 5.04 1.01
CA MET A 193 20.85 5.81 1.91
C MET A 193 21.61 6.74 2.85
N ASP A 194 22.81 6.36 3.29
CA ASP A 194 23.67 7.24 4.10
C ASP A 194 24.15 8.45 3.26
N THR A 195 24.48 8.25 1.98
CA THR A 195 24.82 9.33 1.04
C THR A 195 23.62 10.29 0.87
N ILE A 196 22.44 9.79 0.54
CA ILE A 196 21.22 10.60 0.38
C ILE A 196 20.93 11.43 1.65
N ARG A 197 21.12 10.82 2.82
CA ARG A 197 20.95 11.52 4.09
C ARG A 197 22.00 12.62 4.31
N ALA A 198 23.26 12.35 3.98
CA ALA A 198 24.34 13.34 4.08
C ALA A 198 24.09 14.56 3.17
N GLU A 199 23.52 14.31 2.00
CA GLU A 199 23.11 15.34 1.03
C GLU A 199 21.81 16.08 1.45
N ARG A 200 21.18 15.67 2.54
CA ARG A 200 19.86 16.18 3.00
C ARG A 200 18.76 16.07 1.95
N ASP A 201 18.79 15.01 1.18
CA ASP A 201 17.84 14.76 0.10
C ASP A 201 16.97 13.51 0.38
N SER A 202 16.20 13.12 -0.60
CA SER A 202 15.31 11.96 -0.58
C SER A 202 15.37 11.22 -1.90
N ILE A 203 15.00 9.95 -1.88
CA ILE A 203 15.01 9.09 -3.05
C ILE A 203 13.72 8.30 -3.18
N GLY A 204 13.33 7.95 -4.41
CA GLY A 204 12.20 7.09 -4.71
C GLY A 204 12.55 5.62 -4.69
N ALA A 205 11.52 4.78 -4.82
CA ALA A 205 11.66 3.33 -4.88
C ALA A 205 10.63 2.71 -5.83
N ARG A 206 10.93 1.50 -6.31
CA ARG A 206 9.95 0.58 -6.89
C ARG A 206 9.65 -0.51 -5.89
N ILE A 207 8.37 -0.78 -5.70
CA ILE A 207 7.83 -1.85 -4.86
C ILE A 207 7.09 -2.81 -5.76
N ASP A 208 7.35 -4.09 -5.61
CA ASP A 208 6.57 -5.14 -6.25
C ASP A 208 5.76 -5.89 -5.19
N VAL A 209 4.50 -6.19 -5.52
CA VAL A 209 3.60 -6.97 -4.67
C VAL A 209 3.02 -8.12 -5.47
N VAL A 210 3.05 -9.30 -4.87
CA VAL A 210 2.58 -10.53 -5.48
C VAL A 210 1.48 -11.14 -4.61
N ALA A 211 0.36 -11.52 -5.24
CA ALA A 211 -0.66 -12.34 -4.61
C ALA A 211 -0.68 -13.71 -5.30
N GLU A 212 -0.34 -14.75 -4.55
CA GLU A 212 -0.33 -16.14 -5.00
C GLU A 212 -1.60 -16.87 -4.55
N GLN A 213 -1.97 -17.94 -5.25
CA GLN A 213 -3.13 -18.78 -4.98
C GLN A 213 -4.47 -18.02 -5.04
N VAL A 214 -4.54 -16.96 -5.84
CA VAL A 214 -5.80 -16.26 -6.10
C VAL A 214 -6.68 -17.14 -7.01
N PRO A 215 -7.91 -17.50 -6.59
CA PRO A 215 -8.80 -18.30 -7.44
C PRO A 215 -9.10 -17.65 -8.78
N VAL A 216 -9.38 -18.46 -9.80
CA VAL A 216 -9.92 -17.97 -11.07
C VAL A 216 -11.29 -17.37 -10.84
N GLY A 217 -11.60 -16.24 -11.50
CA GLY A 217 -12.94 -15.70 -11.58
C GLY A 217 -13.22 -14.47 -10.73
N TRP A 218 -12.22 -13.92 -9.99
CA TRP A 218 -12.40 -12.67 -9.26
C TRP A 218 -12.15 -11.45 -10.15
N GLY A 219 -13.07 -10.53 -10.19
CA GLY A 219 -13.07 -9.36 -11.06
C GLY A 219 -14.34 -9.28 -11.90
N GLU A 220 -14.61 -8.11 -12.44
CA GLU A 220 -15.83 -7.83 -13.19
C GLU A 220 -15.51 -7.16 -14.55
N PRO A 221 -16.18 -7.53 -15.63
CA PRO A 221 -16.28 -6.67 -16.78
C PRO A 221 -17.31 -5.56 -16.46
N VAL A 222 -17.27 -4.37 -16.98
CA VAL A 222 -16.29 -3.77 -17.89
C VAL A 222 -15.46 -2.73 -17.12
N PHE A 223 -16.07 -2.06 -16.13
CA PHE A 223 -15.48 -0.92 -15.41
C PHE A 223 -14.84 -1.33 -14.08
N ASP A 224 -15.34 -2.37 -13.42
CA ASP A 224 -14.80 -2.90 -12.16
C ASP A 224 -13.82 -4.06 -12.42
N ARG A 225 -12.97 -3.88 -13.43
CA ARG A 225 -11.91 -4.85 -13.74
C ARG A 225 -10.96 -4.94 -12.58
N LEU A 226 -10.52 -6.15 -12.25
CA LEU A 226 -9.63 -6.40 -11.13
C LEU A 226 -8.31 -5.60 -11.26
N ASP A 227 -7.71 -5.53 -12.45
CA ASP A 227 -6.50 -4.74 -12.71
C ASP A 227 -6.75 -3.22 -12.55
N ALA A 228 -7.93 -2.72 -12.94
CA ALA A 228 -8.31 -1.33 -12.78
C ALA A 228 -8.51 -0.96 -11.30
N ASP A 229 -9.19 -1.81 -10.53
CA ASP A 229 -9.41 -1.59 -9.09
C ASP A 229 -8.09 -1.71 -8.30
N ILE A 230 -7.21 -2.64 -8.67
CA ILE A 230 -5.84 -2.71 -8.13
C ILE A 230 -5.09 -1.40 -8.42
N ALA A 231 -5.08 -0.93 -9.65
CA ALA A 231 -4.40 0.30 -10.02
C ALA A 231 -4.98 1.52 -9.27
N TYR A 232 -6.30 1.61 -9.13
CA TYR A 232 -6.97 2.64 -8.35
C TYR A 232 -6.54 2.61 -6.86
N ALA A 233 -6.55 1.43 -6.25
CA ALA A 233 -6.13 1.23 -4.87
C ALA A 233 -4.68 1.65 -4.65
N MET A 234 -3.76 1.18 -5.52
CA MET A 234 -2.33 1.47 -5.44
C MET A 234 -2.02 2.95 -5.69
N MET A 235 -2.67 3.58 -6.68
CA MET A 235 -2.53 5.03 -6.94
C MET A 235 -3.04 5.90 -5.79
N SER A 236 -3.89 5.39 -4.92
CA SER A 236 -4.36 6.08 -3.72
C SER A 236 -3.31 6.16 -2.60
N ILE A 237 -2.25 5.35 -2.66
CA ILE A 237 -1.17 5.37 -1.68
C ILE A 237 -0.36 6.64 -1.85
N ASN A 238 -0.06 7.32 -0.72
CA ASN A 238 0.74 8.54 -0.73
C ASN A 238 2.08 8.31 -1.45
N ALA A 239 2.47 9.28 -2.28
CA ALA A 239 3.69 9.28 -3.09
C ALA A 239 3.74 8.29 -4.26
N VAL A 240 2.78 7.42 -4.47
CA VAL A 240 2.71 6.59 -5.68
C VAL A 240 2.44 7.46 -6.90
N LYS A 241 3.17 7.20 -8.00
CA LYS A 241 3.13 7.93 -9.27
C LYS A 241 2.99 7.05 -10.50
N GLY A 242 3.07 5.74 -10.33
CA GLY A 242 2.87 4.77 -11.40
C GLY A 242 2.51 3.41 -10.83
N VAL A 243 1.71 2.67 -11.58
CA VAL A 243 1.33 1.29 -11.29
C VAL A 243 1.46 0.49 -12.58
N GLU A 244 2.03 -0.70 -12.49
CA GLU A 244 2.12 -1.67 -13.57
C GLU A 244 1.51 -2.99 -13.11
N ILE A 245 0.81 -3.68 -14.01
CA ILE A 245 0.28 -5.03 -13.81
C ILE A 245 1.00 -5.96 -14.79
N GLY A 246 1.57 -7.05 -14.28
CA GLY A 246 2.35 -7.99 -15.10
C GLY A 246 3.52 -7.31 -15.82
N ALA A 247 3.62 -7.50 -17.13
CA ALA A 247 4.67 -6.89 -17.96
C ALA A 247 4.60 -5.34 -18.01
N GLY A 248 3.45 -4.74 -17.63
CA GLY A 248 3.29 -3.29 -17.55
C GLY A 248 3.73 -2.58 -18.83
N PHE A 249 4.56 -1.54 -18.71
CA PHE A 249 5.08 -0.78 -19.85
C PHE A 249 6.04 -1.59 -20.75
N ALA A 250 6.63 -2.69 -20.26
CA ALA A 250 7.47 -3.54 -21.09
C ALA A 250 6.66 -4.26 -22.20
N SER A 251 5.35 -4.41 -22.02
CA SER A 251 4.46 -5.00 -23.04
C SER A 251 4.44 -4.24 -24.35
N VAL A 252 4.76 -2.94 -24.34
CA VAL A 252 4.81 -2.10 -25.56
C VAL A 252 5.86 -2.60 -26.56
N ALA A 253 6.96 -3.19 -26.08
CA ALA A 253 8.03 -3.74 -26.91
C ALA A 253 7.81 -5.21 -27.30
N GLN A 254 6.83 -5.88 -26.70
CA GLN A 254 6.53 -7.29 -26.99
C GLN A 254 5.61 -7.43 -28.21
N ARG A 255 5.87 -8.45 -29.00
CA ARG A 255 4.91 -8.88 -30.03
C ARG A 255 3.74 -9.64 -29.39
N GLY A 256 2.60 -9.72 -30.05
CA GLY A 256 1.45 -10.48 -29.55
C GLY A 256 1.78 -11.95 -29.22
N SER A 257 2.61 -12.59 -30.06
CA SER A 257 3.09 -13.97 -29.83
C SER A 257 4.03 -14.11 -28.64
N GLU A 258 4.71 -13.03 -28.22
CA GLU A 258 5.59 -13.03 -27.05
C GLU A 258 4.80 -12.69 -25.77
N HIS A 259 3.79 -11.84 -25.88
CA HIS A 259 2.98 -11.40 -24.76
C HIS A 259 1.90 -12.41 -24.37
N SER A 260 1.43 -13.23 -25.31
CA SER A 260 0.35 -14.19 -25.05
C SER A 260 0.79 -15.26 -24.05
N ASP A 261 0.08 -15.35 -22.94
CA ASP A 261 0.28 -16.38 -21.92
C ASP A 261 -0.41 -17.68 -22.38
N GLU A 262 0.35 -18.59 -23.01
CA GLU A 262 -0.18 -19.85 -23.54
C GLU A 262 -0.70 -20.75 -22.42
N LEU A 263 -1.85 -21.40 -22.70
CA LEU A 263 -2.49 -22.33 -21.76
C LEU A 263 -2.21 -23.76 -22.18
N THR A 264 -1.76 -24.59 -21.25
CA THR A 264 -1.59 -26.03 -21.42
C THR A 264 -2.29 -26.78 -20.30
N PRO A 265 -2.54 -28.08 -20.45
CA PRO A 265 -3.06 -28.89 -19.33
C PRO A 265 -2.16 -28.90 -18.10
N GLN A 266 -0.85 -28.58 -18.26
CA GLN A 266 0.14 -28.53 -17.19
C GLN A 266 0.23 -27.14 -16.53
N GLY A 267 -0.39 -26.13 -17.11
CA GLY A 267 -0.41 -24.75 -16.58
C GLY A 267 -0.19 -23.69 -17.64
N PHE A 268 -0.04 -22.45 -17.20
CA PHE A 268 0.34 -21.32 -18.05
C PHE A 268 1.84 -21.32 -18.32
N ALA A 269 2.24 -21.06 -19.57
CA ALA A 269 3.63 -21.01 -19.99
C ALA A 269 4.36 -19.71 -19.58
N SER A 270 3.62 -18.65 -19.34
CA SER A 270 4.12 -17.33 -18.92
C SER A 270 3.04 -16.57 -18.14
N ASN A 271 3.37 -15.41 -17.58
CA ASN A 271 2.44 -14.57 -16.84
C ASN A 271 2.66 -13.08 -17.19
N HIS A 272 2.68 -12.74 -18.47
CA HIS A 272 2.85 -11.37 -18.93
C HIS A 272 1.64 -10.47 -18.58
N ALA A 273 0.43 -11.06 -18.56
CA ALA A 273 -0.79 -10.37 -18.15
C ALA A 273 -0.85 -10.10 -16.64
N GLY A 274 0.06 -10.69 -15.83
CA GLY A 274 0.13 -10.45 -14.40
C GLY A 274 -1.04 -11.02 -13.61
N GLY A 275 -1.59 -12.16 -14.04
CA GLY A 275 -2.65 -12.89 -13.34
C GLY A 275 -4.07 -12.38 -13.59
N VAL A 276 -4.26 -11.45 -14.53
CA VAL A 276 -5.56 -10.86 -14.84
C VAL A 276 -5.81 -10.87 -16.34
N LEU A 277 -6.87 -11.54 -16.78
CA LEU A 277 -7.30 -11.62 -18.17
C LEU A 277 -8.72 -11.07 -18.30
N GLY A 278 -8.91 -10.09 -19.18
CA GLY A 278 -10.22 -9.45 -19.37
C GLY A 278 -10.79 -8.77 -18.12
N GLY A 279 -9.93 -8.44 -17.15
CA GLY A 279 -10.33 -7.85 -15.87
C GLY A 279 -10.70 -8.87 -14.80
N ILE A 280 -10.42 -10.17 -15.02
CA ILE A 280 -10.79 -11.27 -14.16
C ILE A 280 -9.52 -12.07 -13.82
N SER A 281 -9.36 -12.54 -12.58
CA SER A 281 -8.22 -13.35 -12.17
C SER A 281 -8.15 -14.66 -12.93
N SER A 282 -6.95 -15.01 -13.42
CA SER A 282 -6.71 -16.22 -14.23
C SER A 282 -6.35 -17.45 -13.41
N GLY A 283 -6.11 -17.33 -12.11
CA GLY A 283 -5.53 -18.38 -11.27
C GLY A 283 -4.00 -18.31 -11.18
N GLN A 284 -3.37 -17.48 -12.00
CA GLN A 284 -1.96 -17.17 -11.90
C GLN A 284 -1.68 -16.19 -10.77
N ALA A 285 -0.41 -16.08 -10.36
CA ALA A 285 -0.01 -15.05 -9.40
C ALA A 285 -0.30 -13.64 -9.95
N ILE A 286 -0.91 -12.79 -9.15
CA ILE A 286 -1.14 -11.39 -9.51
C ILE A 286 0.14 -10.61 -9.17
N HIS A 287 0.73 -9.97 -10.20
CA HIS A 287 1.93 -9.16 -10.09
C HIS A 287 1.62 -7.68 -10.28
N VAL A 288 1.98 -6.87 -9.28
CA VAL A 288 1.75 -5.41 -9.27
C VAL A 288 3.05 -4.71 -8.91
N SER A 289 3.44 -3.70 -9.69
CA SER A 289 4.59 -2.84 -9.40
C SER A 289 4.16 -1.40 -9.19
N LEU A 290 4.80 -0.72 -8.24
CA LEU A 290 4.51 0.67 -7.89
C LEU A 290 5.76 1.54 -7.98
N ALA A 291 5.64 2.70 -8.62
CA ALA A 291 6.65 3.75 -8.57
C ALA A 291 6.32 4.74 -7.44
N VAL A 292 7.16 4.80 -6.45
CA VAL A 292 7.04 5.69 -5.28
C VAL A 292 8.00 6.84 -5.46
N LYS A 293 7.49 8.09 -5.55
CA LYS A 293 8.34 9.28 -5.70
C LYS A 293 9.15 9.59 -4.46
N PRO A 294 10.26 10.35 -4.56
CA PRO A 294 10.99 10.87 -3.41
C PRO A 294 10.09 11.68 -2.45
N THR A 295 10.42 11.69 -1.18
CA THR A 295 9.76 12.51 -0.16
C THR A 295 9.88 13.98 -0.48
N SER A 296 8.78 14.72 -0.48
CA SER A 296 8.78 16.15 -0.81
C SER A 296 9.38 17.03 0.30
N SER A 297 9.28 16.56 1.54
CA SER A 297 9.74 17.32 2.72
C SER A 297 11.22 17.01 2.97
N ILE A 298 12.10 17.81 2.37
CA ILE A 298 13.55 17.71 2.54
C ILE A 298 14.11 18.95 3.25
N PRO A 299 15.18 18.81 4.05
CA PRO A 299 15.78 19.94 4.78
C PRO A 299 16.75 20.75 3.89
N GLN A 300 16.32 21.07 2.67
CA GLN A 300 17.02 21.95 1.73
C GLN A 300 16.16 23.19 1.45
N GLU A 301 16.80 24.31 1.16
CA GLU A 301 16.09 25.52 0.74
C GLU A 301 15.40 25.32 -0.61
N ARG A 302 14.13 25.73 -0.68
CA ARG A 302 13.30 25.60 -1.88
C ARG A 302 12.52 26.91 -2.09
N ARG A 303 12.33 27.27 -3.34
CA ARG A 303 11.43 28.37 -3.72
C ARG A 303 9.98 27.92 -3.57
N SER A 304 9.17 28.81 -3.02
CA SER A 304 7.74 28.62 -2.84
C SER A 304 7.00 29.95 -2.87
N ILE A 305 5.72 29.93 -2.49
CA ILE A 305 4.89 31.12 -2.27
C ILE A 305 4.25 31.07 -0.89
N ASP A 306 3.88 32.25 -0.37
CA ASP A 306 3.00 32.38 0.78
C ASP A 306 1.51 32.35 0.36
N LYS A 307 0.60 32.44 1.33
CA LYS A 307 -0.85 32.48 1.10
C LYS A 307 -1.32 33.72 0.30
N ALA A 308 -0.54 34.79 0.30
CA ALA A 308 -0.81 36.00 -0.49
C ALA A 308 -0.25 35.92 -1.91
N GLY A 309 0.48 34.84 -2.25
CA GLY A 309 1.10 34.63 -3.55
C GLY A 309 2.49 35.25 -3.69
N ASN A 310 3.08 35.80 -2.62
CA ASN A 310 4.40 36.38 -2.66
C ASN A 310 5.48 35.28 -2.72
N PRO A 311 6.60 35.51 -3.45
CA PRO A 311 7.69 34.53 -3.49
C PRO A 311 8.39 34.43 -2.13
N VAL A 312 8.65 33.20 -1.69
CA VAL A 312 9.38 32.90 -0.46
C VAL A 312 10.42 31.83 -0.70
N VAL A 313 11.47 31.83 0.11
CA VAL A 313 12.37 30.68 0.26
C VAL A 313 12.03 29.99 1.57
N MET A 314 11.80 28.69 1.49
CA MET A 314 11.48 27.90 2.66
C MET A 314 12.37 26.67 2.78
N GLN A 315 12.58 26.21 3.99
CA GLN A 315 13.23 24.95 4.34
C GLN A 315 12.29 24.16 5.22
N THR A 316 12.06 22.90 4.85
CA THR A 316 11.22 22.01 5.66
C THR A 316 12.05 21.49 6.84
N THR A 317 11.54 21.66 8.05
CA THR A 317 12.08 21.06 9.26
C THR A 317 11.22 19.88 9.69
N GLY A 318 11.76 18.96 10.48
CA GLY A 318 11.04 17.81 11.00
C GLY A 318 11.68 16.47 10.65
N ARG A 319 11.04 15.39 11.12
CA ARG A 319 11.50 14.00 10.96
C ARG A 319 10.79 13.36 9.77
N HIS A 320 11.43 13.29 8.62
CA HIS A 320 10.87 12.71 7.41
C HIS A 320 11.62 11.44 6.99
N ASP A 321 10.93 10.54 6.29
CA ASP A 321 11.55 9.37 5.68
C ASP A 321 12.42 9.83 4.48
N PRO A 322 13.71 9.50 4.40
CA PRO A 322 14.50 9.77 3.19
C PRO A 322 14.00 8.97 1.98
N CYS A 323 13.39 7.80 2.23
CA CYS A 323 12.68 7.00 1.23
C CYS A 323 11.39 6.45 1.84
N VAL A 324 10.24 6.92 1.36
CA VAL A 324 8.94 6.42 1.83
C VAL A 324 8.62 5.02 1.26
N GLY A 325 9.33 4.57 0.22
CA GLY A 325 9.15 3.26 -0.40
C GLY A 325 9.33 2.10 0.58
N ILE A 326 10.27 2.21 1.52
CA ILE A 326 10.49 1.18 2.55
C ILE A 326 9.18 0.87 3.27
N ARG A 327 8.48 1.89 3.75
CA ARG A 327 7.21 1.73 4.48
C ARG A 327 6.01 1.51 3.56
N ALA A 328 6.15 1.79 2.27
CA ALA A 328 5.10 1.56 1.28
C ALA A 328 4.88 0.06 1.00
N THR A 329 5.88 -0.79 1.22
CA THR A 329 5.78 -2.24 0.96
C THR A 329 4.60 -2.88 1.70
N PRO A 330 4.50 -2.86 3.04
CA PRO A 330 3.34 -3.43 3.74
C PRO A 330 2.03 -2.68 3.46
N ILE A 331 2.07 -1.41 3.07
CA ILE A 331 0.88 -0.66 2.68
C ILE A 331 0.33 -1.20 1.35
N ALA A 332 1.20 -1.47 0.38
CA ALA A 332 0.80 -2.02 -0.91
C ALA A 332 0.22 -3.43 -0.77
N GLU A 333 0.83 -4.29 0.07
CA GLU A 333 0.25 -5.59 0.41
C GLU A 333 -1.17 -5.45 0.97
N ALA A 334 -1.37 -4.53 1.92
CA ALA A 334 -2.66 -4.28 2.53
C ALA A 334 -3.70 -3.80 1.51
N MET A 335 -3.33 -2.88 0.61
CA MET A 335 -4.25 -2.38 -0.41
C MET A 335 -4.63 -3.46 -1.43
N LEU A 336 -3.69 -4.34 -1.83
CA LEU A 336 -4.01 -5.50 -2.67
C LEU A 336 -4.98 -6.44 -1.97
N ALA A 337 -4.77 -6.70 -0.67
CA ALA A 337 -5.67 -7.53 0.12
C ALA A 337 -7.09 -6.97 0.20
N LEU A 338 -7.24 -5.64 0.36
CA LEU A 338 -8.55 -4.99 0.39
C LEU A 338 -9.31 -5.17 -0.94
N VAL A 339 -8.62 -5.00 -2.07
CA VAL A 339 -9.22 -5.22 -3.40
C VAL A 339 -9.63 -6.67 -3.58
N LEU A 340 -8.72 -7.61 -3.30
CA LEU A 340 -9.00 -9.05 -3.47
C LEU A 340 -10.13 -9.52 -2.55
N MET A 341 -10.20 -9.01 -1.33
CA MET A 341 -11.28 -9.34 -0.39
C MET A 341 -12.64 -8.86 -0.91
N ASP A 342 -12.71 -7.62 -1.44
CA ASP A 342 -13.94 -7.08 -2.01
C ASP A 342 -14.42 -7.91 -3.21
N HIS A 343 -13.52 -8.20 -4.15
CA HIS A 343 -13.85 -9.03 -5.31
C HIS A 343 -14.18 -10.49 -4.96
N ALA A 344 -13.54 -11.06 -3.93
CA ALA A 344 -13.88 -12.39 -3.43
C ALA A 344 -15.32 -12.46 -2.89
N LEU A 345 -15.75 -11.43 -2.15
CA LEU A 345 -17.12 -11.34 -1.64
C LEU A 345 -18.14 -11.09 -2.76
N ARG A 346 -17.80 -10.25 -3.73
CA ARG A 346 -18.63 -9.98 -4.93
C ARG A 346 -18.82 -11.26 -5.73
N HIS A 347 -17.74 -11.97 -6.05
CA HIS A 347 -17.78 -13.25 -6.75
C HIS A 347 -18.65 -14.27 -5.99
N ARG A 348 -18.44 -14.38 -4.68
CA ARG A 348 -19.21 -15.29 -3.84
C ARG A 348 -20.72 -14.98 -3.85
N ALA A 349 -21.09 -13.70 -3.87
CA ALA A 349 -22.46 -13.26 -3.88
C ALA A 349 -23.16 -13.51 -5.23
N GLN A 350 -22.44 -13.32 -6.33
CA GLN A 350 -23.03 -13.38 -7.68
C GLN A 350 -22.80 -14.73 -8.36
N CYS A 351 -21.62 -15.34 -8.20
CA CYS A 351 -21.18 -16.50 -8.96
C CYS A 351 -20.91 -17.74 -8.08
N GLY A 352 -21.27 -17.71 -6.79
CA GLY A 352 -20.95 -18.78 -5.84
C GLY A 352 -21.48 -20.16 -6.23
N ASP A 353 -22.55 -20.23 -7.03
CA ASP A 353 -23.18 -21.48 -7.48
C ASP A 353 -22.73 -21.89 -8.89
N VAL A 354 -21.90 -21.11 -9.58
CA VAL A 354 -21.41 -21.44 -10.91
C VAL A 354 -20.52 -22.68 -10.83
N ARG A 355 -20.75 -23.63 -11.73
CA ARG A 355 -19.93 -24.84 -11.91
C ARG A 355 -19.61 -24.97 -13.38
N VAL A 356 -18.37 -25.29 -13.68
CA VAL A 356 -17.88 -25.54 -15.03
C VAL A 356 -17.22 -26.92 -15.08
N GLU A 357 -17.30 -27.59 -16.23
CA GLU A 357 -16.69 -28.92 -16.41
C GLU A 357 -15.18 -28.83 -16.69
N THR A 358 -14.73 -27.69 -17.22
CA THR A 358 -13.30 -27.46 -17.50
C THR A 358 -12.51 -27.42 -16.20
N PRO A 359 -11.45 -28.24 -16.04
CA PRO A 359 -10.60 -28.21 -14.86
C PRO A 359 -9.84 -26.90 -14.77
N VAL A 360 -9.61 -26.43 -13.55
CA VAL A 360 -8.67 -25.32 -13.31
C VAL A 360 -7.26 -25.83 -13.55
N ILE A 361 -6.53 -25.17 -14.45
CA ILE A 361 -5.12 -25.49 -14.73
C ILE A 361 -4.18 -24.79 -13.73
N PRO A 362 -2.96 -25.34 -13.48
CA PRO A 362 -1.97 -24.66 -12.66
C PRO A 362 -1.63 -23.26 -13.16
N GLY A 363 -1.30 -22.36 -12.24
CA GLY A 363 -0.95 -20.96 -12.57
C GLY A 363 0.38 -20.80 -13.33
N HIS A 364 1.21 -21.83 -13.36
CA HIS A 364 2.47 -21.91 -14.14
C HIS A 364 2.83 -23.37 -14.41
N ILE A 365 3.68 -23.58 -15.39
CA ILE A 365 4.33 -24.88 -15.64
C ILE A 365 5.56 -24.96 -14.73
N ASP A 366 5.69 -26.05 -13.94
CA ASP A 366 6.85 -26.33 -13.09
C ASP A 366 8.12 -26.63 -13.93
#